data_53e85106d0737aea3c9732b65cf23914
#
_entry.id   53e85106d0737aea3c9732b65cf23914
#
_cell.length_a   1.000
_cell.length_b   1.000
_cell.length_c   1.000
_cell.angle_alpha   90.00
_cell.angle_beta   90.00
_cell.angle_gamma   90.00
#
_symmetry.space_group_name_H-M   'P 1'
#
loop_
_entity.id
_entity.type
_entity.pdbx_description
1 polymer ?
#
loop_
_entity_poly.entity_id
_entity_poly.type
_entity_poly.pdbx_seq_one_letter_code
_entity_poly.pdbx_strand_id
1 'polypeptide(L)'
;GAAFKKNVEWNILNHDPLSENKEPSDFSKSILEEFDKLWESPFSKDFSDEFLISYRDYLAKTKKIQKENKEIFSFQEEVITPNSMQSEAITKLAKLRNMNASRALAIAATGTGKTYMSVFDAMQVNPNRCLFVVHRGDILIKAKESFDKIISKTTSNYSSGIFDGKEKNNFKYLFATESMLALHLNEF
;
A
#
# COMPACT_ATOMS: atom_id res chain seq x y z
N GLY A 1 14.63 8.66 17.02
CA GLY A 1 15.35 9.41 16.07
C GLY A 1 14.80 9.34 14.66
N ALA A 2 15.28 10.24 13.82
CA ALA A 2 14.85 10.37 12.42
C ALA A 2 15.14 9.13 11.55
N ALA A 3 16.06 8.27 11.96
CA ALA A 3 16.44 7.05 11.22
C ALA A 3 15.31 6.04 11.02
N PHE A 4 14.34 6.02 11.95
CA PHE A 4 13.17 5.13 11.81
C PHE A 4 11.96 5.78 11.11
N LYS A 5 12.07 7.03 10.67
CA LYS A 5 11.01 7.74 9.94
C LYS A 5 11.16 7.68 8.43
N LYS A 6 12.32 7.25 7.94
CA LYS A 6 12.57 7.00 6.51
C LYS A 6 13.07 5.57 6.41
N ASN A 7 12.18 4.66 6.06
CA ASN A 7 12.57 3.31 5.69
C ASN A 7 13.39 3.37 4.41
N VAL A 8 14.67 3.03 4.51
CA VAL A 8 15.50 2.68 3.37
C VAL A 8 15.40 1.17 3.26
N GLU A 9 14.55 0.68 2.36
CA GLU A 9 14.41 -0.75 2.10
C GLU A 9 15.23 -1.09 0.86
N TRP A 10 16.22 -1.95 1.03
CA TRP A 10 17.01 -2.50 -0.06
C TRP A 10 16.53 -3.94 -0.31
N ASN A 11 15.74 -4.13 -1.33
CA ASN A 11 15.26 -5.44 -1.77
C ASN A 11 15.90 -5.79 -3.11
N ILE A 12 17.23 -5.95 -3.12
CA ILE A 12 17.97 -6.37 -4.31
C ILE A 12 18.48 -7.78 -4.06
N LEU A 13 17.99 -8.75 -4.83
CA LEU A 13 18.53 -10.08 -4.88
C LEU A 13 19.62 -10.12 -5.96
N ASN A 14 20.89 -10.10 -5.54
CA ASN A 14 22.03 -10.29 -6.43
C ASN A 14 22.59 -11.70 -6.24
N HIS A 15 22.62 -12.47 -7.30
CA HIS A 15 23.31 -13.76 -7.38
C HIS A 15 24.77 -13.53 -7.83
N ASP A 16 25.56 -12.89 -7.00
CA ASP A 16 27.00 -12.91 -7.19
C ASP A 16 27.50 -14.28 -6.69
N PRO A 17 28.08 -15.13 -7.54
CA PRO A 17 28.60 -16.39 -7.07
C PRO A 17 29.76 -16.10 -6.12
N LEU A 18 29.55 -16.34 -4.85
CA LEU A 18 30.61 -16.40 -3.82
C LEU A 18 31.48 -17.65 -4.08
N SER A 19 32.13 -17.71 -5.24
CA SER A 19 33.19 -18.68 -5.46
C SER A 19 34.47 -18.12 -4.85
N GLU A 20 35.13 -18.91 -4.06
CA GLU A 20 36.31 -18.57 -3.22
C GLU A 20 37.48 -17.87 -3.96
N ASN A 21 37.36 -17.57 -5.25
CA ASN A 21 38.42 -16.98 -6.10
C ASN A 21 37.92 -15.92 -7.10
N LYS A 22 36.74 -15.35 -6.96
CA LYS A 22 36.29 -14.23 -7.81
C LYS A 22 36.06 -12.98 -6.98
N GLU A 23 36.64 -11.87 -7.43
CA GLU A 23 36.32 -10.57 -6.87
C GLU A 23 34.82 -10.26 -7.04
N PRO A 24 34.19 -9.60 -6.05
CA PRO A 24 32.81 -9.16 -6.18
C PRO A 24 32.63 -8.27 -7.40
N SER A 25 31.45 -8.34 -8.01
CA SER A 25 31.10 -7.45 -9.13
C SER A 25 31.16 -5.97 -8.70
N ASP A 26 31.34 -5.06 -9.64
CA ASP A 26 31.34 -3.62 -9.36
C ASP A 26 30.06 -3.17 -8.68
N PHE A 27 28.95 -3.83 -8.97
CA PHE A 27 27.67 -3.60 -8.30
C PHE A 27 27.71 -4.02 -6.82
N SER A 28 28.23 -5.20 -6.51
CA SER A 28 28.39 -5.69 -5.14
C SER A 28 29.37 -4.82 -4.34
N LYS A 29 30.47 -4.39 -4.98
CA LYS A 29 31.41 -3.43 -4.36
C LYS A 29 30.72 -2.11 -3.98
N SER A 30 29.94 -1.54 -4.91
CA SER A 30 29.20 -0.28 -4.64
C SER A 30 28.19 -0.42 -3.50
N ILE A 31 27.52 -1.57 -3.37
CA ILE A 31 26.59 -1.83 -2.25
C ILE A 31 27.36 -1.93 -0.93
N LEU A 32 28.49 -2.63 -0.90
CA LEU A 32 29.31 -2.75 0.30
C LEU A 32 29.85 -1.39 0.74
N GLU A 33 30.37 -0.59 -0.19
CA GLU A 33 30.83 0.77 0.10
C GLU A 33 29.74 1.66 0.70
N GLU A 34 28.51 1.57 0.16
CA GLU A 34 27.38 2.34 0.70
C GLU A 34 26.94 1.81 2.09
N PHE A 35 26.98 0.48 2.28
CA PHE A 35 26.74 -0.12 3.59
C PHE A 35 27.76 0.35 4.62
N ASP A 36 29.04 0.33 4.28
CA ASP A 36 30.13 0.76 5.19
C ASP A 36 29.99 2.25 5.55
N LYS A 37 29.65 3.11 4.57
CA LYS A 37 29.34 4.53 4.83
C LYS A 37 28.18 4.71 5.80
N LEU A 38 27.14 3.90 5.66
CA LEU A 38 25.99 3.94 6.58
C LEU A 38 26.37 3.40 7.95
N TRP A 39 27.17 2.31 8.01
CA TRP A 39 27.60 1.66 9.22
C TRP A 39 28.52 2.56 10.06
N GLU A 40 29.47 3.22 9.41
CA GLU A 40 30.43 4.15 10.05
C GLU A 40 29.82 5.55 10.29
N SER A 41 28.60 5.78 9.86
CA SER A 41 27.93 7.07 10.05
C SER A 41 27.82 7.42 11.54
N PRO A 42 28.10 8.68 11.95
CA PRO A 42 27.92 9.12 13.34
C PRO A 42 26.46 9.04 13.81
N PHE A 43 25.51 8.80 12.91
CA PHE A 43 24.10 8.56 13.21
C PHE A 43 23.77 7.09 13.40
N SER A 44 24.66 6.17 13.05
CA SER A 44 24.53 4.73 13.32
C SER A 44 24.92 4.45 14.77
N LYS A 45 24.14 3.63 15.44
CA LYS A 45 24.36 3.28 16.85
C LYS A 45 24.21 1.78 17.02
N ASP A 46 25.03 1.23 17.91
CA ASP A 46 24.94 -0.17 18.28
C ASP A 46 23.56 -0.51 18.86
N PHE A 47 23.13 -1.73 18.57
CA PHE A 47 21.89 -2.28 19.09
C PHE A 47 22.12 -2.76 20.53
N SER A 48 22.04 -1.84 21.50
CA SER A 48 22.23 -2.12 22.93
C SER A 48 20.92 -2.33 23.67
N ASP A 49 20.99 -2.96 24.86
CA ASP A 49 19.82 -3.12 25.74
C ASP A 49 19.21 -1.77 26.13
N GLU A 50 20.05 -0.75 26.33
CA GLU A 50 19.59 0.62 26.61
C GLU A 50 18.80 1.21 25.45
N PHE A 51 19.23 0.93 24.21
CA PHE A 51 18.47 1.31 23.02
C PHE A 51 17.10 0.62 22.98
N LEU A 52 17.04 -0.69 23.30
CA LEU A 52 15.78 -1.44 23.35
C LEU A 52 14.82 -0.87 24.40
N ILE A 53 15.32 -0.51 25.57
CA ILE A 53 14.51 0.09 26.64
C ILE A 53 13.97 1.45 26.15
N SER A 54 14.85 2.31 25.65
CA SER A 54 14.45 3.64 25.16
C SER A 54 13.46 3.57 23.99
N TYR A 55 13.61 2.57 23.12
CA TYR A 55 12.69 2.33 21.99
C TYR A 55 11.33 1.80 22.46
N ARG A 56 11.29 0.88 23.44
CA ARG A 56 10.02 0.42 24.05
C ARG A 56 9.27 1.57 24.72
N ASP A 57 9.99 2.44 25.45
CA ASP A 57 9.40 3.61 26.08
C ASP A 57 8.85 4.60 25.04
N TYR A 58 9.59 4.81 23.96
CA TYR A 58 9.13 5.63 22.84
C TYR A 58 7.85 5.05 22.20
N LEU A 59 7.82 3.74 21.94
CA LEU A 59 6.64 3.06 21.39
C LEU A 59 5.44 3.13 22.35
N ALA A 60 5.67 2.95 23.65
CA ALA A 60 4.60 3.05 24.65
C ALA A 60 4.00 4.46 24.71
N LYS A 61 4.87 5.50 24.71
CA LYS A 61 4.44 6.91 24.65
C LYS A 61 3.68 7.22 23.36
N THR A 62 4.18 6.74 22.22
CA THR A 62 3.54 6.96 20.92
C THR A 62 2.18 6.28 20.85
N LYS A 63 2.05 5.04 21.33
CA LYS A 63 0.77 4.33 21.42
C LYS A 63 -0.22 5.03 22.35
N LYS A 64 0.25 5.55 23.46
CA LYS A 64 -0.58 6.32 24.41
C LYS A 64 -1.11 7.60 23.77
N ILE A 65 -0.24 8.38 23.13
CA ILE A 65 -0.63 9.59 22.39
C ILE A 65 -1.60 9.26 21.25
N GLN A 66 -1.36 8.17 20.51
CA GLN A 66 -2.29 7.73 19.46
C GLN A 66 -3.63 7.28 20.01
N LYS A 67 -3.67 6.67 21.19
CA LYS A 67 -4.91 6.27 21.86
C LYS A 67 -5.67 7.48 22.40
N GLU A 68 -4.98 8.40 23.07
CA GLU A 68 -5.55 9.67 23.54
C GLU A 68 -6.07 10.53 22.39
N ASN A 69 -5.30 10.64 21.29
CA ASN A 69 -5.75 11.30 20.08
C ASN A 69 -6.96 10.59 19.44
N LYS A 70 -7.00 9.25 19.43
CA LYS A 70 -8.18 8.51 18.96
C LYS A 70 -9.41 8.79 19.83
N GLU A 71 -9.26 8.89 21.13
CA GLU A 71 -10.36 9.22 22.05
C GLU A 71 -10.85 10.67 21.88
N ILE A 72 -9.93 11.62 21.63
CA ILE A 72 -10.26 13.02 21.36
C ILE A 72 -10.86 13.19 19.95
N PHE A 73 -10.36 12.46 18.94
CA PHE A 73 -10.86 12.52 17.56
C PHE A 73 -12.02 11.57 17.26
N SER A 74 -12.44 10.70 18.21
CA SER A 74 -13.61 9.83 18.03
C SER A 74 -14.94 10.60 17.88
N PHE A 75 -14.95 11.90 18.15
CA PHE A 75 -16.09 12.81 17.93
C PHE A 75 -16.05 13.55 16.58
N GLN A 76 -14.96 13.50 15.83
CA GLN A 76 -14.92 13.98 14.45
C GLN A 76 -14.66 12.78 13.52
N GLU A 77 -15.66 12.40 12.75
CA GLU A 77 -15.46 11.44 11.66
C GLU A 77 -14.36 11.99 10.76
N GLU A 78 -13.21 11.34 10.77
CA GLU A 78 -12.07 11.70 9.93
C GLU A 78 -12.49 11.53 8.46
N VAL A 79 -12.82 12.64 7.81
CA VAL A 79 -13.14 12.64 6.38
C VAL A 79 -11.84 12.40 5.63
N ILE A 80 -11.66 11.17 5.18
CA ILE A 80 -10.48 10.79 4.40
C ILE A 80 -10.61 11.42 3.02
N THR A 81 -9.71 12.35 2.70
CA THR A 81 -9.67 13.06 1.41
C THR A 81 -8.43 12.65 0.61
N PRO A 82 -8.50 12.71 -0.73
CA PRO A 82 -7.35 12.43 -1.58
C PRO A 82 -6.24 13.48 -1.37
N ASN A 83 -4.99 13.02 -1.32
CA ASN A 83 -3.85 13.93 -1.32
C ASN A 83 -3.61 14.52 -2.73
N SER A 84 -2.65 15.45 -2.85
CA SER A 84 -2.38 16.17 -4.12
C SER A 84 -2.05 15.22 -5.27
N MET A 85 -1.22 14.20 -5.05
CA MET A 85 -0.86 13.20 -6.06
C MET A 85 -2.07 12.37 -6.49
N GLN A 86 -2.88 11.93 -5.55
CA GLN A 86 -4.09 11.17 -5.83
C GLN A 86 -5.11 12.01 -6.59
N SER A 87 -5.31 13.27 -6.21
CA SER A 87 -6.20 14.21 -6.89
C SER A 87 -5.76 14.47 -8.33
N GLU A 88 -4.46 14.64 -8.57
CA GLU A 88 -3.90 14.79 -9.91
C GLU A 88 -4.13 13.54 -10.77
N ALA A 89 -3.86 12.36 -10.22
CA ALA A 89 -4.06 11.10 -10.92
C ALA A 89 -5.54 10.88 -11.28
N ILE A 90 -6.46 11.11 -10.34
CA ILE A 90 -7.91 10.99 -10.57
C ILE A 90 -8.38 11.96 -11.66
N THR A 91 -7.87 13.20 -11.64
CA THR A 91 -8.19 14.19 -12.68
C THR A 91 -7.72 13.73 -14.07
N LYS A 92 -6.52 13.14 -14.16
CA LYS A 92 -5.99 12.59 -15.42
C LYS A 92 -6.81 11.39 -15.89
N LEU A 93 -7.21 10.49 -14.99
CA LEU A 93 -8.09 9.36 -15.31
C LEU A 93 -9.45 9.82 -15.82
N ALA A 94 -10.06 10.83 -15.21
CA ALA A 94 -11.32 11.41 -15.67
C ALA A 94 -11.19 12.01 -17.07
N LYS A 95 -10.09 12.73 -17.37
CA LYS A 95 -9.84 13.25 -18.73
C LYS A 95 -9.73 12.13 -19.76
N LEU A 96 -9.01 11.06 -19.46
CA LEU A 96 -8.92 9.89 -20.36
C LEU A 96 -10.28 9.26 -20.63
N ARG A 97 -11.14 9.13 -19.63
CA ARG A 97 -12.52 8.63 -19.81
C ARG A 97 -13.34 9.55 -20.71
N ASN A 98 -13.24 10.85 -20.52
CA ASN A 98 -13.93 11.82 -21.38
C ASN A 98 -13.46 11.78 -22.85
N MET A 99 -12.22 11.30 -23.07
CA MET A 99 -11.69 11.03 -24.42
C MET A 99 -12.02 9.62 -24.94
N ASN A 100 -12.93 8.90 -24.27
CA ASN A 100 -13.31 7.52 -24.58
C ASN A 100 -12.15 6.51 -24.52
N ALA A 101 -11.12 6.77 -23.74
CA ALA A 101 -10.06 5.81 -23.51
C ALA A 101 -10.58 4.63 -22.67
N SER A 102 -10.49 3.42 -23.22
CA SER A 102 -10.93 2.19 -22.55
C SER A 102 -9.92 1.66 -21.52
N ARG A 103 -8.69 2.16 -21.56
CA ARG A 103 -7.59 1.70 -20.69
C ARG A 103 -6.75 2.87 -20.24
N ALA A 104 -6.22 2.76 -19.02
CA ALA A 104 -5.25 3.71 -18.45
C ALA A 104 -4.21 2.97 -17.62
N LEU A 105 -3.00 3.52 -17.54
CA LEU A 105 -1.93 3.02 -16.67
C LEU A 105 -1.54 4.13 -15.70
N ALA A 106 -1.63 3.84 -14.40
CA ALA A 106 -1.14 4.70 -13.34
C ALA A 106 0.09 4.05 -12.69
N ILE A 107 1.22 4.75 -12.72
CA ILE A 107 2.48 4.31 -12.12
C ILE A 107 2.75 5.19 -10.90
N ALA A 108 2.88 4.57 -9.73
CA ALA A 108 3.19 5.27 -8.49
C ALA A 108 4.06 4.39 -7.59
N ALA A 109 4.95 5.00 -6.81
CA ALA A 109 5.84 4.31 -5.87
C ALA A 109 5.06 3.53 -4.80
N THR A 110 5.73 2.62 -4.10
CA THR A 110 5.16 1.93 -2.94
C THR A 110 4.85 2.94 -1.82
N GLY A 111 3.81 2.69 -1.04
CA GLY A 111 3.44 3.57 0.08
C GLY A 111 2.75 4.89 -0.29
N THR A 112 2.57 5.22 -1.56
CA THR A 112 1.92 6.47 -2.01
C THR A 112 0.40 6.48 -1.89
N GLY A 113 -0.20 5.38 -1.43
CA GLY A 113 -1.65 5.27 -1.28
C GLY A 113 -2.40 4.92 -2.57
N LYS A 114 -1.81 4.07 -3.43
CA LYS A 114 -2.46 3.58 -4.67
C LYS A 114 -3.85 2.99 -4.45
N THR A 115 -4.03 2.23 -3.38
CA THR A 115 -5.33 1.66 -3.02
C THR A 115 -6.36 2.75 -2.75
N TYR A 116 -6.00 3.77 -1.98
CA TYR A 116 -6.89 4.92 -1.73
C TYR A 116 -7.20 5.71 -3.00
N MET A 117 -6.22 5.87 -3.89
CA MET A 117 -6.46 6.47 -5.21
C MET A 117 -7.52 5.69 -5.99
N SER A 118 -7.45 4.34 -5.97
CA SER A 118 -8.47 3.49 -6.63
C SER A 118 -9.85 3.63 -5.98
N VAL A 119 -9.91 3.78 -4.65
CA VAL A 119 -11.16 4.02 -3.92
C VAL A 119 -11.81 5.33 -4.36
N PHE A 120 -11.04 6.43 -4.37
CA PHE A 120 -11.53 7.74 -4.76
C PHE A 120 -11.93 7.81 -6.23
N ASP A 121 -11.17 7.14 -7.11
CA ASP A 121 -11.51 7.03 -8.52
C ASP A 121 -12.82 6.27 -8.72
N ALA A 122 -12.97 5.12 -8.06
CA ALA A 122 -14.20 4.33 -8.09
C ALA A 122 -15.41 5.10 -7.51
N MET A 123 -15.20 5.89 -6.47
CA MET A 123 -16.22 6.74 -5.88
C MET A 123 -16.67 7.85 -6.85
N GLN A 124 -15.74 8.48 -7.53
CA GLN A 124 -16.04 9.52 -8.53
C GLN A 124 -16.78 8.96 -9.75
N VAL A 125 -16.39 7.78 -10.22
CA VAL A 125 -17.03 7.11 -11.37
C VAL A 125 -18.41 6.57 -11.00
N ASN A 126 -18.57 6.12 -9.76
CA ASN A 126 -19.78 5.45 -9.26
C ASN A 126 -20.32 4.36 -10.20
N PRO A 127 -19.50 3.35 -10.54
CA PRO A 127 -19.86 2.35 -11.54
C PRO A 127 -21.02 1.47 -11.06
N ASN A 128 -21.76 0.89 -12.00
CA ASN A 128 -22.78 -0.12 -11.67
C ASN A 128 -22.14 -1.38 -11.07
N ARG A 129 -21.00 -1.79 -11.60
CA ARG A 129 -20.17 -2.89 -11.10
C ARG A 129 -18.69 -2.52 -11.20
N CYS A 130 -17.93 -2.85 -10.17
CA CYS A 130 -16.48 -2.66 -10.10
C CYS A 130 -15.81 -3.97 -9.71
N LEU A 131 -14.85 -4.41 -10.49
CA LEU A 131 -13.99 -5.54 -10.16
C LEU A 131 -12.59 -5.03 -9.80
N PHE A 132 -12.13 -5.34 -8.60
CA PHE A 132 -10.80 -5.02 -8.11
C PHE A 132 -9.95 -6.28 -8.04
N VAL A 133 -8.84 -6.31 -8.78
CA VAL A 133 -8.01 -7.50 -8.94
C VAL A 133 -6.62 -7.26 -8.39
N VAL A 134 -6.13 -8.20 -7.62
CA VAL A 134 -4.76 -8.21 -7.09
C VAL A 134 -4.18 -9.62 -7.13
N HIS A 135 -2.87 -9.73 -7.03
CA HIS A 135 -2.18 -11.02 -7.07
C HIS A 135 -2.15 -11.76 -5.70
N ARG A 136 -2.41 -11.08 -4.56
CA ARG A 136 -2.30 -11.65 -3.22
C ARG A 136 -3.54 -11.39 -2.38
N GLY A 137 -3.95 -12.42 -1.62
CA GLY A 137 -5.13 -12.37 -0.77
C GLY A 137 -5.03 -11.38 0.40
N ASP A 138 -3.84 -11.19 1.00
CA ASP A 138 -3.63 -10.21 2.06
C ASP A 138 -3.81 -8.76 1.57
N ILE A 139 -3.37 -8.47 0.34
CA ILE A 139 -3.58 -7.17 -0.32
C ILE A 139 -5.07 -6.99 -0.64
N LEU A 140 -5.74 -8.07 -1.06
CA LEU A 140 -7.17 -8.07 -1.38
C LEU A 140 -8.02 -7.64 -0.18
N ILE A 141 -7.77 -8.25 0.98
CA ILE A 141 -8.50 -7.95 2.22
C ILE A 141 -8.32 -6.49 2.60
N LYS A 142 -7.08 -6.00 2.62
CA LYS A 142 -6.76 -4.60 2.94
C LYS A 142 -7.37 -3.61 1.94
N ALA A 143 -7.43 -3.97 0.67
CA ALA A 143 -8.08 -3.16 -0.35
C ALA A 143 -9.59 -3.07 -0.08
N LYS A 144 -10.25 -4.20 0.15
CA LYS A 144 -11.68 -4.25 0.50
C LYS A 144 -11.98 -3.40 1.74
N GLU A 145 -11.20 -3.54 2.82
CA GLU A 145 -11.34 -2.71 4.02
C GLU A 145 -11.25 -1.21 3.73
N SER A 146 -10.35 -0.81 2.83
CA SER A 146 -10.21 0.59 2.42
C SER A 146 -11.43 1.11 1.66
N PHE A 147 -12.00 0.29 0.78
CA PHE A 147 -13.25 0.58 0.06
C PHE A 147 -14.43 0.66 1.03
N ASP A 148 -14.57 -0.33 1.91
CA ASP A 148 -15.62 -0.36 2.93
C ASP A 148 -15.56 0.90 3.82
N LYS A 149 -14.37 1.28 4.27
CA LYS A 149 -14.17 2.44 5.16
C LYS A 149 -14.61 3.77 4.54
N ILE A 150 -14.43 3.94 3.24
CA ILE A 150 -14.66 5.23 2.57
C ILE A 150 -16.01 5.25 1.85
N ILE A 151 -16.28 4.27 0.97
CA ILE A 151 -17.44 4.33 0.09
C ILE A 151 -18.73 3.99 0.84
N SER A 152 -18.69 3.08 1.83
CA SER A 152 -19.90 2.75 2.60
C SER A 152 -20.53 3.95 3.30
N LYS A 153 -19.70 4.94 3.67
CA LYS A 153 -20.15 6.17 4.34
C LYS A 153 -20.76 7.20 3.39
N THR A 154 -20.42 7.12 2.11
CA THR A 154 -20.80 8.13 1.11
C THR A 154 -21.90 7.67 0.16
N THR A 155 -22.14 6.38 0.07
CA THR A 155 -23.09 5.81 -0.91
C THR A 155 -24.07 4.86 -0.23
N SER A 156 -25.35 5.18 -0.30
CA SER A 156 -26.44 4.38 0.30
C SER A 156 -26.60 2.99 -0.33
N ASN A 157 -26.09 2.79 -1.53
CA ASN A 157 -26.20 1.54 -2.29
C ASN A 157 -24.84 0.82 -2.42
N TYR A 158 -24.07 0.81 -1.32
CA TYR A 158 -22.79 0.14 -1.25
C TYR A 158 -22.98 -1.35 -0.95
N SER A 159 -22.36 -2.22 -1.75
CA SER A 159 -22.21 -3.63 -1.44
C SER A 159 -20.86 -4.12 -1.93
N SER A 160 -20.15 -4.86 -1.09
CA SER A 160 -18.81 -5.38 -1.40
C SER A 160 -18.66 -6.84 -1.01
N GLY A 161 -17.92 -7.60 -1.78
CA GLY A 161 -17.64 -8.99 -1.49
C GLY A 161 -16.33 -9.47 -2.12
N ILE A 162 -15.82 -10.56 -1.60
CA ILE A 162 -14.64 -11.25 -2.14
C ILE A 162 -15.14 -12.42 -2.97
N PHE A 163 -14.64 -12.53 -4.19
CA PHE A 163 -14.90 -13.69 -5.05
C PHE A 163 -14.02 -14.86 -4.62
N ASP A 164 -14.66 -15.91 -4.12
CA ASP A 164 -14.02 -17.14 -3.64
C ASP A 164 -14.26 -18.35 -4.55
N GLY A 165 -14.88 -18.15 -5.71
CA GLY A 165 -15.19 -19.20 -6.68
C GLY A 165 -16.43 -20.02 -6.36
N LYS A 166 -17.16 -19.76 -5.27
CA LYS A 166 -18.30 -20.58 -4.83
C LYS A 166 -19.67 -19.99 -5.16
N GLU A 167 -19.77 -18.67 -5.29
CA GLU A 167 -21.05 -18.02 -5.53
C GLU A 167 -20.93 -16.92 -6.59
N LYS A 168 -21.96 -16.78 -7.44
CA LYS A 168 -22.15 -15.59 -8.29
C LYS A 168 -22.56 -14.41 -7.42
N ASN A 169 -21.58 -13.77 -6.81
CA ASN A 169 -21.82 -12.70 -5.88
C ASN A 169 -22.25 -11.42 -6.59
N ASN A 170 -23.49 -11.00 -6.35
CA ASN A 170 -24.08 -9.82 -6.98
C ASN A 170 -23.68 -8.52 -6.25
N PHE A 171 -22.37 -8.38 -5.94
CA PHE A 171 -21.84 -7.19 -5.29
C PHE A 171 -21.54 -6.10 -6.32
N LYS A 172 -21.77 -4.87 -5.92
CA LYS A 172 -21.38 -3.69 -6.71
C LYS A 172 -19.84 -3.59 -6.80
N TYR A 173 -19.15 -3.85 -5.70
CA TYR A 173 -17.68 -3.89 -5.63
C TYR A 173 -17.22 -5.31 -5.31
N LEU A 174 -16.69 -5.97 -6.32
CA LEU A 174 -16.20 -7.34 -6.22
C LEU A 174 -14.67 -7.35 -6.18
N PHE A 175 -14.11 -8.07 -5.24
CA PHE A 175 -12.67 -8.20 -5.04
C PHE A 175 -12.23 -9.61 -5.36
N ALA A 176 -11.22 -9.79 -6.20
CA ALA A 176 -10.72 -11.10 -6.58
C ALA A 176 -9.20 -11.14 -6.68
N THR A 177 -8.61 -12.31 -6.48
CA THR A 177 -7.23 -12.52 -6.88
C THR A 177 -7.15 -12.93 -8.34
N GLU A 178 -6.03 -12.63 -8.98
CA GLU A 178 -5.78 -13.01 -10.37
C GLU A 178 -5.94 -14.51 -10.58
N SER A 179 -5.41 -15.33 -9.66
CA SER A 179 -5.53 -16.80 -9.71
C SER A 179 -6.97 -17.28 -9.64
N MET A 180 -7.80 -16.69 -8.79
CA MET A 180 -9.23 -17.06 -8.71
C MET A 180 -9.99 -16.69 -9.99
N LEU A 181 -9.71 -15.52 -10.55
CA LEU A 181 -10.32 -15.13 -11.83
C LEU A 181 -9.89 -16.05 -12.97
N ALA A 182 -8.60 -16.44 -13.04
CA ALA A 182 -8.10 -17.32 -14.08
C ALA A 182 -8.77 -18.70 -14.06
N LEU A 183 -9.10 -19.22 -12.87
CA LEU A 183 -9.80 -20.50 -12.72
C LEU A 183 -11.27 -20.44 -13.11
N HIS A 184 -11.90 -19.27 -13.06
CA HIS A 184 -13.35 -19.09 -13.22
C HIS A 184 -13.71 -18.10 -14.34
N LEU A 185 -12.84 -17.91 -15.34
CA LEU A 185 -13.04 -16.96 -16.44
C LEU A 185 -14.36 -17.17 -17.22
N ASN A 186 -14.87 -18.40 -17.25
CA ASN A 186 -16.09 -18.74 -17.96
C ASN A 186 -17.37 -18.41 -17.16
N GLU A 187 -17.24 -17.93 -15.92
CA GLU A 187 -18.37 -17.62 -15.04
C GLU A 187 -18.66 -16.10 -14.97
N PHE A 188 -17.79 -15.28 -15.54
CA PHE A 188 -17.90 -13.83 -15.68
C PHE A 188 -18.35 -13.45 -17.08
#